data_0c7276994179cb3ad00fe1c80781463a
#
_entry.id   0c7276994179cb3ad00fe1c80781463a
#
_cell.length_a   1.000
_cell.length_b   1.000
_cell.length_c   1.000
_cell.angle_alpha   90.00
_cell.angle_beta   90.00
_cell.angle_gamma   90.00
#
_symmetry.space_group_name_H-M   'P 1'
#
loop_
_entity.id
_entity.type
_entity.pdbx_description
1 polymer ?
#
loop_
_entity_poly.entity_id
_entity_poly.type
_entity_poly.pdbx_seq_one_letter_code
_entity_poly.pdbx_strand_id
1 'polypeptide(L)'
;GEFYIFHLGWPEISARYNAVGRFGRISEVATRIAGQLSGEGNSAAFREFAWRFVNIIARALVELGQRPDYMLIQRHVINIDALFIEYAQHYFAKTEPKAWEVIVQIEAKLNEKNIPRNMIGREKRVVALEQYLSQARNYDPVLDGLRSAVRYDKTYFDKIVASLLPLLEKLTSGKIAQLLAPNYSDLADPRPIFDWMQVIRKRAIVYVGLDALSDAEVAAAV
;
A
#
# COMPACT_ATOMS: atom_id res chain seq x y z
N GLY A 1 -26.53 -4.61 24.46
CA GLY A 1 -25.86 -4.20 23.22
C GLY A 1 -24.37 -4.50 23.31
N GLU A 2 -23.71 -4.70 22.18
CA GLU A 2 -22.26 -4.86 22.15
C GLU A 2 -21.59 -3.51 22.41
N PHE A 3 -20.44 -3.53 23.08
CA PHE A 3 -19.62 -2.36 23.38
C PHE A 3 -18.17 -2.64 22.98
N TYR A 4 -17.57 -1.75 22.22
CA TYR A 4 -16.19 -1.83 21.78
C TYR A 4 -15.43 -0.63 22.33
N ILE A 5 -14.20 -0.88 22.79
CA ILE A 5 -13.21 0.16 23.10
C ILE A 5 -12.15 0.11 22.02
N PHE A 6 -11.86 1.23 21.41
CA PHE A 6 -10.72 1.42 20.51
C PHE A 6 -9.92 2.62 21.04
N HIS A 7 -8.70 2.39 21.52
CA HIS A 7 -7.89 3.45 22.10
C HIS A 7 -6.41 3.22 21.78
N LEU A 8 -5.79 4.13 21.05
CA LEU A 8 -4.38 4.00 20.63
C LEU A 8 -3.40 4.00 21.80
N GLY A 9 -3.67 4.74 22.88
CA GLY A 9 -2.84 4.77 24.07
C GLY A 9 -3.00 3.54 24.98
N TRP A 10 -4.05 2.71 24.77
CA TRP A 10 -4.31 1.50 25.55
C TRP A 10 -4.60 0.29 24.67
N PRO A 11 -3.64 -0.12 23.87
CA PRO A 11 -3.85 -1.18 22.88
C PRO A 11 -4.19 -2.55 23.48
N GLU A 12 -3.85 -2.79 24.75
CA GLU A 12 -4.10 -4.08 25.41
C GLU A 12 -5.59 -4.36 25.63
N ILE A 13 -6.38 -3.32 25.88
CA ILE A 13 -7.82 -3.43 26.12
C ILE A 13 -8.66 -3.05 24.91
N SER A 14 -7.99 -2.62 23.83
CA SER A 14 -8.66 -2.13 22.64
C SER A 14 -9.09 -3.25 21.72
N ALA A 15 -10.24 -3.09 21.10
CA ALA A 15 -10.60 -3.87 19.92
C ALA A 15 -9.64 -3.57 18.78
N ARG A 16 -9.37 -4.56 17.95
CA ARG A 16 -8.50 -4.42 16.77
C ARG A 16 -9.29 -3.83 15.59
N TYR A 17 -8.68 -2.96 14.83
CA TYR A 17 -9.33 -2.25 13.74
C TYR A 17 -8.36 -2.00 12.59
N ASN A 18 -8.67 -2.49 11.39
CA ASN A 18 -7.94 -2.14 10.19
C ASN A 18 -8.55 -0.89 9.56
N ALA A 19 -7.92 0.26 9.81
CA ALA A 19 -8.39 1.56 9.36
C ALA A 19 -8.43 1.72 7.83
N VAL A 20 -7.66 0.92 7.09
CA VAL A 20 -7.54 0.97 5.64
C VAL A 20 -8.01 -0.30 4.94
N GLY A 21 -8.57 -1.25 5.68
CA GLY A 21 -9.00 -2.55 5.15
C GLY A 21 -10.42 -2.57 4.57
N ARG A 22 -11.25 -1.59 4.94
CA ARG A 22 -12.59 -1.37 4.39
C ARG A 22 -12.82 0.11 4.19
N PHE A 23 -13.22 0.49 3.01
CA PHE A 23 -13.38 1.87 2.56
C PHE A 23 -14.56 1.96 1.60
N GLY A 24 -15.20 3.11 1.55
CA GLY A 24 -16.19 3.44 0.52
C GLY A 24 -15.52 3.64 -0.85
N ARG A 25 -14.32 4.24 -0.83
CA ARG A 25 -13.47 4.44 -2.01
C ARG A 25 -12.03 4.06 -1.68
N ILE A 26 -11.36 3.32 -2.56
CA ILE A 26 -9.95 2.91 -2.40
C ILE A 26 -9.05 4.13 -2.16
N SER A 27 -9.34 5.27 -2.78
CA SER A 27 -8.59 6.52 -2.61
C SER A 27 -8.57 7.07 -1.16
N GLU A 28 -9.47 6.62 -0.30
CA GLU A 28 -9.45 6.99 1.13
C GLU A 28 -8.18 6.51 1.82
N VAL A 29 -7.67 5.34 1.43
CA VAL A 29 -6.40 4.79 1.94
C VAL A 29 -5.25 5.77 1.68
N ALA A 30 -5.12 6.23 0.44
CA ALA A 30 -4.09 7.18 0.05
C ALA A 30 -4.24 8.52 0.76
N THR A 31 -5.48 9.00 0.94
CA THR A 31 -5.77 10.27 1.62
C THR A 31 -5.39 10.20 3.10
N ARG A 32 -5.66 9.11 3.79
CA ARG A 32 -5.30 8.91 5.19
C ARG A 32 -3.79 8.94 5.41
N ILE A 33 -3.01 8.32 4.53
CA ILE A 33 -1.56 8.23 4.64
C ILE A 33 -0.89 9.51 4.12
N ALA A 34 -1.09 9.84 2.84
CA ALA A 34 -0.41 10.96 2.22
C ALA A 34 -0.91 12.32 2.70
N GLY A 35 -2.13 12.39 3.22
CA GLY A 35 -2.71 13.60 3.80
C GLY A 35 -1.95 14.12 5.03
N GLN A 36 -1.17 13.26 5.70
CA GLN A 36 -0.35 13.65 6.86
C GLN A 36 1.00 14.29 6.47
N LEU A 37 1.38 14.19 5.19
CA LEU A 37 2.61 14.83 4.71
C LEU A 37 2.40 16.34 4.56
N SER A 38 3.45 17.12 4.86
CA SER A 38 3.42 18.56 4.68
C SER A 38 3.07 18.93 3.24
N GLY A 39 2.20 19.93 3.05
CA GLY A 39 1.69 20.34 1.74
C GLY A 39 2.01 21.78 1.35
N GLU A 40 3.03 22.40 1.96
CA GLU A 40 3.41 23.79 1.67
C GLU A 40 4.54 23.87 0.63
N GLY A 41 4.43 24.80 -0.30
CA GLY A 41 5.44 25.05 -1.32
C GLY A 41 5.73 23.82 -2.21
N ASN A 42 7.01 23.51 -2.42
CA ASN A 42 7.45 22.36 -3.23
C ASN A 42 7.00 21.00 -2.66
N SER A 43 6.59 20.96 -1.39
CA SER A 43 6.09 19.75 -0.76
C SER A 43 4.69 19.35 -1.24
N ALA A 44 3.91 20.25 -1.86
CA ALA A 44 2.59 19.93 -2.40
C ALA A 44 2.65 18.91 -3.54
N ALA A 45 3.56 19.09 -4.51
CA ALA A 45 3.78 18.14 -5.60
C ALA A 45 4.26 16.78 -5.08
N PHE A 46 5.06 16.81 -4.03
CA PHE A 46 5.58 15.63 -3.36
C PHE A 46 4.47 14.84 -2.66
N ARG A 47 3.60 15.52 -1.91
CA ARG A 47 2.41 14.92 -1.28
C ARG A 47 1.46 14.33 -2.32
N GLU A 48 1.24 15.03 -3.44
CA GLU A 48 0.40 14.51 -4.53
C GLU A 48 0.98 13.24 -5.15
N PHE A 49 2.30 13.20 -5.37
CA PHE A 49 2.94 11.98 -5.85
C PHE A 49 2.82 10.84 -4.84
N ALA A 50 3.09 11.10 -3.55
CA ALA A 50 2.93 10.11 -2.50
C ALA A 50 1.49 9.57 -2.44
N TRP A 51 0.51 10.45 -2.61
CA TRP A 51 -0.90 10.06 -2.69
C TRP A 51 -1.16 9.10 -3.86
N ARG A 52 -0.71 9.46 -5.07
CA ARG A 52 -0.86 8.61 -6.26
C ARG A 52 -0.18 7.26 -6.08
N PHE A 53 1.00 7.26 -5.47
CA PHE A 53 1.79 6.06 -5.22
C PHE A 53 1.10 5.11 -4.23
N VAL A 54 0.64 5.61 -3.09
CA VAL A 54 -0.12 4.80 -2.13
C VAL A 54 -1.45 4.31 -2.72
N ASN A 55 -2.13 5.17 -3.50
CA ASN A 55 -3.38 4.79 -4.15
C ASN A 55 -3.20 3.62 -5.14
N ILE A 56 -2.14 3.61 -5.93
CA ILE A 56 -1.91 2.51 -6.87
C ILE A 56 -1.53 1.21 -6.15
N ILE A 57 -0.79 1.30 -5.04
CA ILE A 57 -0.51 0.14 -4.18
C ILE A 57 -1.82 -0.45 -3.64
N ALA A 58 -2.69 0.38 -3.05
CA ALA A 58 -3.95 -0.07 -2.50
C ALA A 58 -4.85 -0.73 -3.56
N ARG A 59 -4.93 -0.13 -4.76
CA ARG A 59 -5.69 -0.69 -5.89
C ARG A 59 -5.14 -2.04 -6.33
N ALA A 60 -3.81 -2.16 -6.48
CA ALA A 60 -3.19 -3.42 -6.86
C ALA A 60 -3.44 -4.53 -5.84
N LEU A 61 -3.36 -4.23 -4.54
CA LEU A 61 -3.66 -5.18 -3.47
C LEU A 61 -5.10 -5.69 -3.56
N VAL A 62 -6.07 -4.79 -3.77
CA VAL A 62 -7.49 -5.17 -3.90
C VAL A 62 -7.74 -6.06 -5.11
N GLU A 63 -7.16 -5.71 -6.27
CA GLU A 63 -7.27 -6.52 -7.50
C GLU A 63 -6.61 -7.91 -7.36
N LEU A 64 -5.56 -8.02 -6.55
CA LEU A 64 -4.94 -9.28 -6.16
C LEU A 64 -5.75 -10.07 -5.12
N GLY A 65 -6.92 -9.56 -4.69
CA GLY A 65 -7.75 -10.17 -3.66
C GLY A 65 -7.20 -10.03 -2.23
N GLN A 66 -6.21 -9.17 -2.04
CA GLN A 66 -5.63 -8.89 -0.74
C GLN A 66 -6.34 -7.70 -0.07
N ARG A 67 -6.54 -7.79 1.24
CA ARG A 67 -7.09 -6.67 2.01
C ARG A 67 -5.95 -5.74 2.41
N PRO A 68 -5.95 -4.46 1.98
CA PRO A 68 -4.93 -3.51 2.39
C PRO A 68 -4.90 -3.35 3.92
N ASP A 69 -3.69 -3.27 4.47
CA ASP A 69 -3.40 -2.78 5.80
C ASP A 69 -2.11 -1.97 5.77
N TYR A 70 -1.77 -1.31 6.87
CA TYR A 70 -0.57 -0.46 6.92
C TYR A 70 0.73 -1.24 6.71
N MET A 71 0.80 -2.51 7.14
CA MET A 71 1.99 -3.34 6.96
C MET A 71 2.18 -3.74 5.50
N LEU A 72 1.11 -4.13 4.80
CA LEU A 72 1.16 -4.43 3.37
C LEU A 72 1.50 -3.19 2.55
N ILE A 73 0.90 -2.04 2.88
CA ILE A 73 1.22 -0.78 2.21
C ILE A 73 2.70 -0.43 2.42
N GLN A 74 3.21 -0.48 3.65
CA GLN A 74 4.63 -0.21 3.94
C GLN A 74 5.56 -1.15 3.16
N ARG A 75 5.27 -2.44 3.14
CA ARG A 75 6.03 -3.44 2.39
C ARG A 75 6.19 -3.05 0.92
N HIS A 76 5.11 -2.62 0.29
CA HIS A 76 5.13 -2.27 -1.13
C HIS A 76 5.58 -0.83 -1.41
N VAL A 77 5.51 0.06 -0.42
CA VAL A 77 6.19 1.36 -0.48
C VAL A 77 7.70 1.16 -0.51
N ILE A 78 8.23 0.22 0.30
CA ILE A 78 9.66 -0.10 0.31
C ILE A 78 10.08 -0.84 -0.96
N ASN A 79 9.27 -1.76 -1.44
CA ASN A 79 9.57 -2.59 -2.62
C ASN A 79 8.39 -2.64 -3.59
N ILE A 80 8.24 -1.60 -4.40
CA ILE A 80 7.21 -1.53 -5.45
C ILE A 80 7.49 -2.51 -6.59
N ASP A 81 8.74 -2.86 -6.83
CA ASP A 81 9.16 -3.77 -7.89
C ASP A 81 8.50 -5.14 -7.73
N ALA A 82 8.46 -5.65 -6.50
CA ALA A 82 7.80 -6.92 -6.19
C ALA A 82 6.29 -6.88 -6.50
N LEU A 83 5.60 -5.79 -6.13
CA LEU A 83 4.17 -5.64 -6.40
C LEU A 83 3.90 -5.54 -7.91
N PHE A 84 4.73 -4.82 -8.65
CA PHE A 84 4.60 -4.70 -10.09
C PHE A 84 4.75 -6.06 -10.78
N ILE A 85 5.72 -6.88 -10.37
CA ILE A 85 5.91 -8.23 -10.89
C ILE A 85 4.72 -9.13 -10.55
N GLU A 86 4.27 -9.13 -9.28
CA GLU A 86 3.15 -9.96 -8.83
C GLU A 86 1.85 -9.59 -9.56
N TYR A 87 1.56 -8.30 -9.66
CA TYR A 87 0.38 -7.83 -10.37
C TYR A 87 0.42 -8.16 -11.86
N ALA A 88 1.55 -7.93 -12.52
CA ALA A 88 1.72 -8.27 -13.94
C ALA A 88 1.53 -9.77 -14.20
N GLN A 89 2.07 -10.63 -13.33
CA GLN A 89 1.84 -12.09 -13.41
C GLN A 89 0.35 -12.43 -13.33
N HIS A 90 -0.35 -11.86 -12.34
CA HIS A 90 -1.77 -12.07 -12.15
C HIS A 90 -2.59 -11.60 -13.35
N TYR A 91 -2.28 -10.43 -13.88
CA TYR A 91 -2.93 -9.85 -15.04
C TYR A 91 -2.73 -10.71 -16.30
N PHE A 92 -1.46 -11.04 -16.63
CA PHE A 92 -1.15 -11.82 -17.82
C PHE A 92 -1.63 -13.26 -17.74
N ALA A 93 -1.67 -13.88 -16.58
CA ALA A 93 -2.23 -15.21 -16.41
C ALA A 93 -3.70 -15.30 -16.88
N LYS A 94 -4.44 -14.19 -16.77
CA LYS A 94 -5.85 -14.10 -17.19
C LYS A 94 -6.03 -13.63 -18.63
N THR A 95 -5.18 -12.72 -19.07
CA THR A 95 -5.39 -12.00 -20.35
C THR A 95 -4.52 -12.52 -21.48
N GLU A 96 -3.27 -12.88 -21.19
CA GLU A 96 -2.28 -13.28 -22.19
C GLU A 96 -1.22 -14.22 -21.54
N PRO A 97 -1.54 -15.50 -21.30
CA PRO A 97 -0.67 -16.43 -20.57
C PRO A 97 0.74 -16.58 -21.16
N LYS A 98 0.87 -16.43 -22.50
CA LYS A 98 2.17 -16.51 -23.21
C LYS A 98 3.06 -15.28 -22.99
N ALA A 99 2.51 -14.17 -22.56
CA ALA A 99 3.28 -12.94 -22.31
C ALA A 99 4.41 -13.18 -21.30
N TRP A 100 4.16 -13.98 -20.27
CA TRP A 100 5.16 -14.25 -19.25
C TRP A 100 6.40 -14.99 -19.78
N GLU A 101 6.23 -15.91 -20.71
CA GLU A 101 7.34 -16.62 -21.36
C GLU A 101 8.22 -15.63 -22.16
N VAL A 102 7.59 -14.69 -22.88
CA VAL A 102 8.29 -13.64 -23.62
C VAL A 102 9.05 -12.71 -22.69
N ILE A 103 8.44 -12.31 -21.55
CA ILE A 103 9.08 -11.45 -20.55
C ILE A 103 10.33 -12.15 -19.98
N VAL A 104 10.25 -13.44 -19.66
CA VAL A 104 11.41 -14.24 -19.19
C VAL A 104 12.52 -14.30 -20.23
N GLN A 105 12.17 -14.42 -21.51
CA GLN A 105 13.16 -14.39 -22.61
C GLN A 105 13.82 -13.02 -22.77
N ILE A 106 13.06 -11.94 -22.60
CA ILE A 106 13.61 -10.57 -22.60
C ILE A 106 14.58 -10.41 -21.43
N GLU A 107 14.18 -10.81 -20.22
CA GLU A 107 15.02 -10.74 -19.03
C GLU A 107 16.35 -11.47 -19.21
N ALA A 108 16.32 -12.67 -19.79
CA ALA A 108 17.54 -13.48 -20.04
C ALA A 108 18.53 -12.79 -21.00
N LYS A 109 18.03 -11.89 -21.87
CA LYS A 109 18.85 -11.14 -22.83
C LYS A 109 19.33 -9.78 -22.30
N LEU A 110 18.83 -9.35 -21.11
CA LEU A 110 19.21 -8.07 -20.53
C LEU A 110 20.68 -8.10 -20.04
N ASN A 111 21.41 -7.08 -20.45
CA ASN A 111 22.73 -6.75 -19.94
C ASN A 111 22.76 -5.27 -19.51
N GLU A 112 23.79 -4.86 -18.80
CA GLU A 112 23.92 -3.49 -18.28
C GLU A 112 23.81 -2.39 -19.34
N LYS A 113 24.24 -2.69 -20.60
CA LYS A 113 24.19 -1.72 -21.71
C LYS A 113 22.77 -1.50 -22.23
N ASN A 114 21.86 -2.44 -22.02
CA ASN A 114 20.50 -2.40 -22.51
C ASN A 114 19.49 -1.89 -21.47
N ILE A 115 19.93 -1.60 -20.25
CA ILE A 115 19.06 -1.05 -19.22
C ILE A 115 18.89 0.45 -19.42
N PRO A 116 17.65 0.96 -19.56
CA PRO A 116 17.39 2.40 -19.64
C PRO A 116 17.91 3.14 -18.40
N ARG A 117 18.41 4.36 -18.57
CA ARG A 117 18.98 5.17 -17.48
C ARG A 117 18.08 5.28 -16.25
N ASN A 118 16.80 5.54 -16.47
CA ASN A 118 15.80 5.68 -15.41
C ASN A 118 15.43 4.35 -14.72
N MET A 119 15.90 3.22 -15.27
CA MET A 119 15.66 1.88 -14.73
C MET A 119 16.91 1.27 -14.06
N ILE A 120 18.02 2.00 -14.01
CA ILE A 120 19.23 1.55 -13.34
C ILE A 120 18.95 1.31 -11.85
N GLY A 121 19.35 0.14 -11.33
CA GLY A 121 19.09 -0.28 -9.95
C GLY A 121 17.73 -0.95 -9.72
N ARG A 122 16.88 -1.08 -10.76
CA ARG A 122 15.67 -1.90 -10.72
C ARG A 122 15.99 -3.37 -10.96
N GLU A 123 15.11 -4.26 -10.52
CA GLU A 123 15.19 -5.68 -10.81
C GLU A 123 15.14 -5.93 -12.33
N LYS A 124 15.93 -6.88 -12.86
CA LYS A 124 15.92 -7.20 -14.28
C LYS A 124 14.55 -7.59 -14.81
N ARG A 125 13.74 -8.27 -13.98
CA ARG A 125 12.36 -8.62 -14.31
C ARG A 125 11.48 -7.38 -14.54
N VAL A 126 11.65 -6.33 -13.74
CA VAL A 126 10.93 -5.05 -13.90
C VAL A 126 11.33 -4.38 -15.21
N VAL A 127 12.62 -4.40 -15.56
CA VAL A 127 13.10 -3.85 -16.84
C VAL A 127 12.52 -4.64 -18.01
N ALA A 128 12.50 -5.97 -17.95
CA ALA A 128 11.90 -6.82 -18.98
C ALA A 128 10.41 -6.58 -19.15
N LEU A 129 9.66 -6.43 -18.04
CA LEU A 129 8.25 -6.08 -18.04
C LEU A 129 8.01 -4.72 -18.73
N GLU A 130 8.82 -3.71 -18.40
CA GLU A 130 8.72 -2.38 -19.00
C GLU A 130 8.98 -2.45 -20.52
N GLN A 131 9.99 -3.20 -20.95
CA GLN A 131 10.26 -3.39 -22.38
C GLN A 131 9.11 -4.09 -23.10
N TYR A 132 8.55 -5.13 -22.51
CA TYR A 132 7.39 -5.83 -23.06
C TYR A 132 6.19 -4.89 -23.18
N LEU A 133 5.82 -4.20 -22.09
CA LEU A 133 4.68 -3.29 -22.05
C LEU A 133 4.83 -2.06 -22.95
N SER A 134 6.06 -1.65 -23.28
CA SER A 134 6.29 -0.54 -24.22
C SER A 134 5.85 -0.87 -25.65
N GLN A 135 5.75 -2.16 -25.98
CA GLN A 135 5.34 -2.66 -27.30
C GLN A 135 3.92 -3.24 -27.29
N ALA A 136 3.39 -3.54 -26.11
CA ALA A 136 2.06 -4.11 -25.94
C ALA A 136 0.97 -3.04 -26.12
N ARG A 137 -0.20 -3.46 -26.65
CA ARG A 137 -1.39 -2.60 -26.79
C ARG A 137 -2.42 -2.84 -25.67
N ASN A 138 -2.03 -3.55 -24.63
CA ASN A 138 -2.90 -3.85 -23.52
C ASN A 138 -3.05 -2.62 -22.63
N TYR A 139 -4.28 -2.36 -22.19
CA TYR A 139 -4.60 -1.28 -21.28
C TYR A 139 -5.20 -1.84 -19.99
N ASP A 140 -4.51 -1.63 -18.89
CA ASP A 140 -5.01 -1.85 -17.54
C ASP A 140 -4.57 -0.70 -16.63
N PRO A 141 -5.52 0.02 -15.99
CA PRO A 141 -5.20 1.22 -15.21
C PRO A 141 -4.28 0.96 -14.01
N VAL A 142 -4.34 -0.24 -13.43
CA VAL A 142 -3.49 -0.59 -12.29
C VAL A 142 -2.09 -0.94 -12.76
N LEU A 143 -1.97 -1.75 -13.81
CA LEU A 143 -0.69 -2.08 -14.43
C LEU A 143 0.04 -0.83 -14.92
N ASP A 144 -0.65 0.08 -15.59
CA ASP A 144 -0.10 1.36 -16.06
C ASP A 144 0.32 2.28 -14.92
N GLY A 145 -0.46 2.29 -13.83
CA GLY A 145 -0.10 3.03 -12.62
C GLY A 145 1.17 2.51 -11.96
N LEU A 146 1.30 1.18 -11.80
CA LEU A 146 2.50 0.54 -11.28
C LEU A 146 3.70 0.75 -12.21
N ARG A 147 3.49 0.60 -13.52
CA ARG A 147 4.48 0.89 -14.56
C ARG A 147 4.98 2.34 -14.45
N SER A 148 4.08 3.29 -14.28
CA SER A 148 4.43 4.70 -14.08
C SER A 148 5.32 4.89 -12.84
N ALA A 149 4.99 4.23 -11.73
CA ALA A 149 5.76 4.32 -10.49
C ALA A 149 7.19 3.78 -10.64
N VAL A 150 7.40 2.64 -11.30
CA VAL A 150 8.73 2.04 -11.49
C VAL A 150 9.59 2.78 -12.52
N ARG A 151 9.00 3.61 -13.38
CA ARG A 151 9.71 4.46 -14.37
C ARG A 151 10.33 5.72 -13.79
N TYR A 152 9.95 6.13 -12.59
CA TYR A 152 10.61 7.24 -11.93
C TYR A 152 12.07 6.92 -11.66
N ASP A 153 12.93 7.92 -11.81
CA ASP A 153 14.33 7.82 -11.38
C ASP A 153 14.39 7.31 -9.94
N LYS A 154 15.24 6.30 -9.72
CA LYS A 154 15.30 5.61 -8.41
C LYS A 154 15.67 6.57 -7.29
N THR A 155 16.56 7.50 -7.52
CA THR A 155 16.99 8.48 -6.50
C THR A 155 15.85 9.41 -6.08
N TYR A 156 15.02 9.83 -7.04
CA TYR A 156 13.83 10.64 -6.76
C TYR A 156 12.77 9.81 -6.03
N PHE A 157 12.56 8.59 -6.49
CA PHE A 157 11.65 7.64 -5.85
C PHE A 157 12.04 7.36 -4.39
N ASP A 158 13.33 7.10 -4.13
CA ASP A 158 13.83 6.82 -2.77
C ASP A 158 13.60 8.02 -1.82
N LYS A 159 13.65 9.27 -2.31
CA LYS A 159 13.30 10.46 -1.50
C LYS A 159 11.82 10.47 -1.09
N ILE A 160 10.94 10.05 -1.98
CA ILE A 160 9.50 9.98 -1.68
C ILE A 160 9.22 8.88 -0.66
N VAL A 161 9.81 7.71 -0.86
CA VAL A 161 9.74 6.61 0.10
C VAL A 161 10.24 7.05 1.47
N ALA A 162 11.39 7.73 1.53
CA ALA A 162 11.96 8.24 2.78
C ALA A 162 11.04 9.21 3.53
N SER A 163 10.15 9.92 2.85
CA SER A 163 9.18 10.82 3.50
C SER A 163 7.94 10.10 4.05
N LEU A 164 7.56 8.98 3.42
CA LEU A 164 6.41 8.18 3.86
C LEU A 164 6.76 7.23 5.01
N LEU A 165 8.00 6.72 5.04
CA LEU A 165 8.42 5.69 5.98
C LEU A 165 8.24 6.08 7.44
N PRO A 166 8.59 7.29 7.92
CA PRO A 166 8.44 7.63 9.34
C PRO A 166 7.00 7.49 9.84
N LEU A 167 6.00 7.92 9.06
CA LEU A 167 4.60 7.75 9.41
C LEU A 167 4.19 6.27 9.38
N LEU A 168 4.57 5.55 8.32
CA LEU A 168 4.24 4.14 8.19
C LEU A 168 4.90 3.31 9.30
N GLU A 169 6.11 3.63 9.71
CA GLU A 169 6.80 2.98 10.83
C GLU A 169 6.07 3.18 12.15
N LYS A 170 5.55 4.38 12.43
CA LYS A 170 4.71 4.63 13.61
C LYS A 170 3.45 3.75 13.61
N LEU A 171 2.80 3.59 12.45
CA LEU A 171 1.56 2.80 12.29
C LEU A 171 1.80 1.28 12.29
N THR A 172 3.03 0.84 12.03
CA THR A 172 3.40 -0.59 11.88
C THR A 172 4.34 -1.10 12.96
N SER A 173 4.55 -0.32 14.02
CA SER A 173 5.48 -0.68 15.11
C SER A 173 4.74 -1.06 16.40
N GLY A 174 5.34 -1.99 17.14
CA GLY A 174 4.94 -2.32 18.51
C GLY A 174 3.48 -2.74 18.64
N LYS A 175 2.83 -2.29 19.71
CA LYS A 175 1.43 -2.62 20.02
C LYS A 175 0.43 -1.95 19.08
N ILE A 176 0.78 -0.81 18.49
CA ILE A 176 -0.05 -0.12 17.49
C ILE A 176 -0.18 -0.99 16.23
N ALA A 177 0.89 -1.63 15.78
CA ALA A 177 0.84 -2.54 14.64
C ALA A 177 -0.18 -3.67 14.84
N GLN A 178 -0.17 -4.30 16.02
CA GLN A 178 -1.11 -5.38 16.35
C GLN A 178 -2.57 -4.90 16.36
N LEU A 179 -2.77 -3.64 16.74
CA LEU A 179 -4.10 -3.02 16.80
C LEU A 179 -4.64 -2.70 15.38
N LEU A 180 -3.79 -2.14 14.51
CA LEU A 180 -4.17 -1.59 13.21
C LEU A 180 -4.02 -2.57 12.04
N ALA A 181 -3.26 -3.65 12.20
CA ALA A 181 -3.12 -4.73 11.23
C ALA A 181 -3.51 -6.09 11.85
N PRO A 182 -4.80 -6.28 12.19
CA PRO A 182 -5.24 -7.48 12.86
C PRO A 182 -5.06 -8.72 11.98
N ASN A 183 -4.47 -9.76 12.54
CA ASN A 183 -4.50 -11.08 11.92
C ASN A 183 -5.89 -11.69 12.12
N TYR A 184 -6.68 -11.76 11.05
CA TYR A 184 -8.05 -12.29 11.08
C TYR A 184 -8.12 -13.80 11.37
N SER A 185 -7.01 -14.51 11.19
CA SER A 185 -6.91 -15.95 11.46
C SER A 185 -6.37 -16.27 12.86
N ASP A 186 -5.95 -15.26 13.61
CA ASP A 186 -5.44 -15.46 14.98
C ASP A 186 -6.60 -15.53 15.96
N LEU A 187 -6.91 -16.74 16.37
CA LEU A 187 -7.93 -17.03 17.38
C LEU A 187 -7.39 -16.97 18.82
N ALA A 188 -6.07 -16.83 19.00
CA ALA A 188 -5.46 -16.76 20.31
C ALA A 188 -5.55 -15.35 20.94
N ASP A 189 -5.67 -14.32 20.11
CA ASP A 189 -5.87 -12.95 20.61
C ASP A 189 -7.35 -12.72 20.97
N PRO A 190 -7.69 -12.55 22.27
CA PRO A 190 -9.07 -12.41 22.73
C PRO A 190 -9.70 -11.08 22.35
N ARG A 191 -8.92 -10.10 21.91
CA ARG A 191 -9.43 -8.77 21.54
C ARG A 191 -10.27 -8.86 20.28
N PRO A 192 -11.51 -8.33 20.28
CA PRO A 192 -12.36 -8.38 19.11
C PRO A 192 -11.78 -7.56 17.96
N ILE A 193 -12.09 -7.98 16.74
CA ILE A 193 -11.87 -7.16 15.54
C ILE A 193 -13.22 -6.58 15.15
N PHE A 194 -13.32 -5.27 15.01
CA PHE A 194 -14.55 -4.63 14.59
C PHE A 194 -14.41 -3.94 13.23
N ASP A 195 -15.53 -3.78 12.57
CA ASP A 195 -15.71 -2.86 11.46
C ASP A 195 -17.00 -2.05 11.63
N TRP A 196 -17.03 -0.87 11.04
CA TRP A 196 -18.14 0.08 11.20
C TRP A 196 -19.46 -0.47 10.70
N MET A 197 -19.47 -1.32 9.68
CA MET A 197 -20.71 -1.93 9.17
C MET A 197 -21.31 -2.90 10.18
N GLN A 198 -20.47 -3.65 10.89
CA GLN A 198 -20.93 -4.53 11.97
C GLN A 198 -21.44 -3.72 13.16
N VAL A 199 -20.73 -2.65 13.54
CA VAL A 199 -21.15 -1.74 14.61
C VAL A 199 -22.55 -1.19 14.32
N ILE A 200 -22.78 -0.71 13.10
CA ILE A 200 -24.07 -0.16 12.69
C ILE A 200 -25.16 -1.24 12.70
N ARG A 201 -24.91 -2.40 12.10
CA ARG A 201 -25.89 -3.51 12.02
C ARG A 201 -26.31 -4.03 13.40
N LYS A 202 -25.35 -4.13 14.32
CA LYS A 202 -25.57 -4.62 15.69
C LYS A 202 -26.04 -3.53 16.65
N ARG A 203 -26.11 -2.28 16.19
CA ARG A 203 -26.41 -1.10 17.03
C ARG A 203 -25.48 -1.08 18.26
N ALA A 204 -24.21 -1.37 18.03
CA ALA A 204 -23.20 -1.41 19.07
C ALA A 204 -22.72 0.00 19.44
N ILE A 205 -22.16 0.12 20.63
CA ILE A 205 -21.51 1.36 21.11
C ILE A 205 -20.00 1.20 20.91
N VAL A 206 -19.35 2.21 20.35
CA VAL A 206 -17.89 2.26 20.22
C VAL A 206 -17.37 3.49 20.95
N TYR A 207 -16.48 3.27 21.90
CA TYR A 207 -15.66 4.33 22.47
C TYR A 207 -14.36 4.44 21.68
N VAL A 208 -14.05 5.62 21.13
CA VAL A 208 -12.86 5.87 20.32
C VAL A 208 -11.95 6.87 21.02
N GLY A 209 -10.73 6.44 21.33
CA GLY A 209 -9.66 7.28 21.86
C GLY A 209 -8.46 7.26 20.91
N LEU A 210 -8.24 8.35 20.21
CA LEU A 210 -7.17 8.45 19.19
C LEU A 210 -5.83 8.89 19.76
N ASP A 211 -5.79 9.30 21.03
CA ASP A 211 -4.56 9.74 21.72
C ASP A 211 -3.76 10.82 20.96
N ALA A 212 -4.49 11.77 20.35
CA ALA A 212 -3.92 12.79 19.47
C ALA A 212 -2.92 13.72 20.16
N LEU A 213 -2.96 13.81 21.48
CA LEU A 213 -1.99 14.58 22.28
C LEU A 213 -0.62 13.92 22.31
N SER A 214 -0.56 12.59 22.20
CA SER A 214 0.69 11.84 22.15
C SER A 214 1.28 11.79 20.72
N ASP A 215 0.45 11.55 19.71
CA ASP A 215 0.85 11.54 18.29
C ASP A 215 -0.33 11.93 17.38
N ALA A 216 -0.35 13.19 16.96
CA ALA A 216 -1.41 13.73 16.12
C ALA A 216 -1.42 13.12 14.69
N GLU A 217 -0.26 12.74 14.15
CA GLU A 217 -0.16 12.15 12.80
C GLU A 217 -0.74 10.74 12.78
N VAL A 218 -0.42 9.92 13.79
CA VAL A 218 -1.01 8.58 13.94
C VAL A 218 -2.51 8.67 14.15
N ALA A 219 -2.96 9.58 15.03
CA ALA A 219 -4.38 9.79 15.28
C ALA A 219 -5.17 10.19 14.04
N ALA A 220 -4.59 11.03 13.19
CA ALA A 220 -5.23 11.50 11.94
C ALA A 220 -5.20 10.46 10.81
N ALA A 221 -4.26 9.49 10.84
CA ALA A 221 -4.19 8.41 9.88
C ALA A 221 -5.19 7.26 10.16
N VAL A 222 -5.71 7.18 11.38
CA VAL A 222 -6.63 6.13 11.84
C VAL A 222 -8.07 6.59 11.82
#